data_2c13b7e1c4fbeed23c193435c2c19e1a
#
_entry.id   2c13b7e1c4fbeed23c193435c2c19e1a
#
_cell.length_a   1.000
_cell.length_b   1.000
_cell.length_c   1.000
_cell.angle_alpha   90.00
_cell.angle_beta   90.00
_cell.angle_gamma   90.00
#
_symmetry.space_group_name_H-M   'P 1'
#
loop_
_entity.id
_entity.type
_entity.pdbx_description
1 polymer ?
#
loop_
_entity_poly.entity_id
_entity_poly.type
_entity_poly.pdbx_seq_one_letter_code
_entity_poly.pdbx_strand_id
1 'polypeptide(L)'
;GLLTTIAWGLDGKVTYALEGSVFVAGAAIQWLRDELKLISSAPETEELALSVPDTCGVYLVPAFVGLGAPYWDSNARGILTGLTRGANRCHIARAALESMAYQTYDVLHAMEEDAKIPLAELRADGGAAANHFLLQFQADITGVPVLRPNTLETTALGAAYLAGLAVGYWKDLSEIRRNWGVS
;
A
#
# COMPACT_ATOMS: atom_id res chain seq x y z
N GLY A 1 3.83 -7.00 -16.44
CA GLY A 1 2.53 -6.44 -16.78
C GLY A 1 1.54 -6.50 -15.62
N LEU A 2 0.36 -5.94 -15.84
CA LEU A 2 -0.73 -5.91 -14.86
C LEU A 2 -1.76 -6.99 -15.13
N LEU A 3 -2.66 -7.21 -14.18
CA LEU A 3 -3.84 -8.06 -14.33
C LEU A 3 -5.08 -7.19 -14.58
N THR A 4 -6.06 -7.74 -15.28
CA THR A 4 -7.39 -7.14 -15.37
C THR A 4 -8.36 -8.02 -14.60
N THR A 5 -9.10 -7.41 -13.68
CA THR A 5 -10.05 -8.11 -12.81
C THR A 5 -11.43 -7.44 -12.84
N ILE A 6 -12.44 -8.16 -12.36
CA ILE A 6 -13.77 -7.57 -12.11
C ILE A 6 -13.69 -6.85 -10.76
N ALA A 7 -13.87 -5.53 -10.79
CA ALA A 7 -13.94 -4.74 -9.58
C ALA A 7 -15.27 -4.99 -8.84
N TRP A 8 -16.39 -4.87 -9.57
CA TRP A 8 -17.73 -5.13 -9.04
C TRP A 8 -18.77 -5.22 -10.16
N GLY A 9 -19.92 -5.81 -9.86
CA GLY A 9 -21.07 -5.88 -10.77
C GLY A 9 -22.34 -5.43 -10.07
N LEU A 10 -23.15 -4.61 -10.74
CA LEU A 10 -24.44 -4.12 -10.25
C LEU A 10 -25.42 -4.02 -11.41
N ASP A 11 -26.65 -4.50 -11.22
CA ASP A 11 -27.73 -4.43 -12.23
C ASP A 11 -27.31 -4.98 -13.61
N GLY A 12 -26.56 -6.07 -13.63
CA GLY A 12 -26.08 -6.70 -14.86
C GLY A 12 -24.94 -5.96 -15.57
N LYS A 13 -24.43 -4.86 -15.00
CA LYS A 13 -23.27 -4.13 -15.49
C LYS A 13 -22.03 -4.51 -14.67
N VAL A 14 -20.95 -4.79 -15.38
CA VAL A 14 -19.65 -5.14 -14.78
C VAL A 14 -18.69 -3.97 -14.95
N THR A 15 -18.01 -3.61 -13.85
CA THR A 15 -16.90 -2.65 -13.84
C THR A 15 -15.60 -3.41 -13.68
N TYR A 16 -14.63 -3.14 -14.55
CA TYR A 16 -13.30 -3.75 -14.53
C TYR A 16 -12.30 -2.82 -13.86
N ALA A 17 -11.23 -3.41 -13.33
CA ALA A 17 -10.09 -2.69 -12.80
C ALA A 17 -8.79 -3.31 -13.30
N LEU A 18 -7.75 -2.47 -13.43
CA LEU A 18 -6.38 -2.96 -13.48
C LEU A 18 -5.94 -3.30 -12.07
N GLU A 19 -5.22 -4.40 -11.94
CA GLU A 19 -4.70 -4.89 -10.68
C GLU A 19 -3.20 -5.12 -10.78
N GLY A 20 -2.45 -4.58 -9.82
CA GLY A 20 -1.04 -4.90 -9.60
C GLY A 20 -0.85 -5.49 -8.22
N SER A 21 -0.11 -6.59 -8.13
CA SER A 21 0.11 -7.29 -6.88
C SER A 21 1.51 -7.02 -6.33
N VAL A 22 1.59 -6.41 -5.15
CA VAL A 22 2.80 -6.31 -4.33
C VAL A 22 2.76 -7.45 -3.31
N PHE A 23 3.67 -8.43 -3.45
CA PHE A 23 3.61 -9.65 -2.63
C PHE A 23 3.97 -9.42 -1.16
N VAL A 24 4.87 -8.47 -0.90
CA VAL A 24 5.34 -8.18 0.45
C VAL A 24 5.26 -6.68 0.71
N ALA A 25 4.28 -6.26 1.48
CA ALA A 25 4.11 -4.90 2.00
C ALA A 25 4.17 -4.93 3.53
N GLY A 26 3.05 -4.91 4.22
CA GLY A 26 3.00 -4.99 5.68
C GLY A 26 3.71 -6.22 6.28
N ALA A 27 3.86 -7.30 5.51
CA ALA A 27 4.64 -8.47 5.91
C ALA A 27 6.14 -8.16 6.16
N ALA A 28 6.70 -7.13 5.50
CA ALA A 28 8.06 -6.66 5.80
C ALA A 28 8.17 -6.12 7.24
N ILE A 29 7.14 -5.42 7.71
CA ILE A 29 7.09 -4.90 9.09
C ILE A 29 6.91 -6.04 10.10
N GLN A 30 6.07 -7.03 9.77
CA GLN A 30 5.94 -8.24 10.59
C GLN A 30 7.27 -8.98 10.69
N TRP A 31 8.02 -9.10 9.60
CA TRP A 31 9.34 -9.71 9.59
C TRP A 31 10.35 -8.95 10.49
N LEU A 32 10.35 -7.60 10.47
CA LEU A 32 11.18 -6.81 11.39
C LEU A 32 10.82 -7.09 12.87
N ARG A 33 9.53 -7.30 13.16
CA ARG A 33 9.02 -7.58 14.51
C ARG A 33 9.30 -9.02 14.92
N ASP A 34 8.88 -9.98 14.10
CA ASP A 34 8.74 -11.39 14.50
C ASP A 34 10.05 -12.17 14.33
N GLU A 35 10.81 -11.88 13.28
CA GLU A 35 12.05 -12.61 12.97
C GLU A 35 13.29 -11.84 13.43
N LEU A 36 13.42 -10.57 13.03
CA LEU A 36 14.60 -9.78 13.38
C LEU A 36 14.55 -9.16 14.79
N LYS A 37 13.36 -9.08 15.41
CA LYS A 37 13.16 -8.49 16.74
C LYS A 37 13.68 -7.04 16.85
N LEU A 38 13.66 -6.30 15.76
CA LEU A 38 14.11 -4.90 15.70
C LEU A 38 13.07 -3.92 16.23
N ILE A 39 11.81 -4.33 16.24
CA ILE A 39 10.66 -3.55 16.72
C ILE A 39 9.77 -4.44 17.59
N SER A 40 8.98 -3.82 18.45
CA SER A 40 8.02 -4.52 19.33
C SER A 40 6.61 -4.52 18.74
N SER A 41 6.28 -3.51 17.93
CA SER A 41 4.97 -3.36 17.30
C SER A 41 5.09 -2.61 15.97
N ALA A 42 4.11 -2.77 15.09
CA ALA A 42 4.09 -2.08 13.81
C ALA A 42 4.07 -0.54 13.94
N PRO A 43 3.30 0.08 14.85
CA PRO A 43 3.32 1.52 15.03
C PRO A 43 4.69 2.11 15.39
N GLU A 44 5.55 1.36 16.10
CA GLU A 44 6.91 1.79 16.46
C GLU A 44 7.75 2.18 15.23
N THR A 45 7.44 1.62 14.06
CA THR A 45 8.18 1.94 12.82
C THR A 45 8.07 3.39 12.41
N GLU A 46 6.94 4.05 12.67
CA GLU A 46 6.75 5.48 12.36
C GLU A 46 7.71 6.33 13.20
N GLU A 47 7.74 6.10 14.50
CA GLU A 47 8.64 6.83 15.42
C GLU A 47 10.11 6.62 15.05
N LEU A 48 10.51 5.38 14.75
CA LEU A 48 11.87 5.06 14.32
C LEU A 48 12.24 5.73 13.00
N ALA A 49 11.33 5.71 12.01
CA ALA A 49 11.57 6.35 10.72
C ALA A 49 11.72 7.87 10.83
N LEU A 50 10.89 8.50 11.68
CA LEU A 50 10.95 9.95 11.93
C LEU A 50 12.16 10.36 12.78
N SER A 51 12.76 9.45 13.53
CA SER A 51 13.93 9.73 14.37
C SER A 51 15.24 9.92 13.60
N VAL A 52 15.25 9.59 12.31
CA VAL A 52 16.42 9.72 11.43
C VAL A 52 16.08 10.55 10.19
N PRO A 53 17.03 11.35 9.67
CA PRO A 53 16.74 12.23 8.53
C PRO A 53 16.53 11.47 7.22
N ASP A 54 17.17 10.30 7.08
CA ASP A 54 17.12 9.46 5.88
C ASP A 54 17.42 7.99 6.23
N THR A 55 17.59 7.13 5.24
CA THR A 55 17.94 5.71 5.46
C THR A 55 19.42 5.46 5.67
N CYS A 56 20.27 6.48 5.68
CA CYS A 56 21.74 6.35 5.69
C CYS A 56 22.27 5.46 4.55
N GLY A 57 21.58 5.48 3.38
CA GLY A 57 21.89 4.65 2.23
C GLY A 57 21.44 3.19 2.33
N VAL A 58 20.69 2.83 3.37
CA VAL A 58 20.12 1.48 3.52
C VAL A 58 18.86 1.36 2.65
N TYR A 59 18.77 0.28 1.88
CA TYR A 59 17.60 -0.08 1.09
C TYR A 59 17.19 -1.52 1.34
N LEU A 60 15.88 -1.76 1.38
CA LEU A 60 15.28 -3.09 1.46
C LEU A 60 14.50 -3.38 0.19
N VAL A 61 14.82 -4.52 -0.43
CA VAL A 61 13.95 -5.14 -1.45
C VAL A 61 13.27 -6.33 -0.80
N PRO A 62 11.99 -6.25 -0.44
CA PRO A 62 11.33 -7.27 0.38
C PRO A 62 10.76 -8.43 -0.48
N ALA A 63 11.56 -8.97 -1.38
CA ALA A 63 11.17 -10.06 -2.27
C ALA A 63 11.19 -11.44 -1.56
N PHE A 64 10.61 -11.54 -0.35
CA PHE A 64 10.69 -12.76 0.48
C PHE A 64 10.02 -13.97 -0.16
N VAL A 65 9.02 -13.73 -1.00
CA VAL A 65 8.28 -14.77 -1.76
C VAL A 65 8.30 -14.48 -3.27
N GLY A 66 9.32 -13.79 -3.75
CA GLY A 66 9.42 -13.28 -5.10
C GLY A 66 8.89 -11.85 -5.24
N LEU A 67 8.92 -11.33 -6.45
CA LEU A 67 8.37 -10.04 -6.85
C LEU A 67 7.08 -10.23 -7.65
N GLY A 68 6.05 -9.49 -7.30
CA GLY A 68 4.81 -9.41 -8.05
C GLY A 68 4.87 -8.45 -9.23
N ALA A 69 3.78 -7.75 -9.50
CA ALA A 69 3.71 -6.75 -10.57
C ALA A 69 4.72 -5.60 -10.31
N PRO A 70 5.31 -5.02 -11.36
CA PRO A 70 5.21 -5.40 -12.76
C PRO A 70 6.23 -6.50 -13.18
N TYR A 71 7.06 -6.97 -12.26
CA TYR A 71 8.26 -7.80 -12.53
C TYR A 71 7.94 -9.28 -12.74
N TRP A 72 7.05 -9.86 -11.94
CA TRP A 72 6.63 -11.27 -11.99
C TRP A 72 7.80 -12.25 -11.89
N ASP A 73 8.75 -11.99 -10.98
CA ASP A 73 9.89 -12.84 -10.70
C ASP A 73 9.70 -13.64 -9.41
N SER A 74 9.30 -14.90 -9.53
CA SER A 74 9.12 -15.82 -8.41
C SER A 74 10.44 -16.28 -7.77
N ASN A 75 11.58 -16.08 -8.45
CA ASN A 75 12.91 -16.49 -7.96
C ASN A 75 13.64 -15.36 -7.23
N ALA A 76 13.18 -14.12 -7.34
CA ALA A 76 13.73 -13.00 -6.59
C ALA A 76 13.67 -13.30 -5.08
N ARG A 77 14.67 -12.82 -4.35
CA ARG A 77 14.72 -12.91 -2.88
C ARG A 77 15.03 -11.56 -2.27
N GLY A 78 14.67 -11.40 -1.00
CA GLY A 78 14.88 -10.17 -0.26
C GLY A 78 16.35 -9.78 -0.19
N ILE A 79 16.61 -8.47 -0.30
CA ILE A 79 17.94 -7.88 -0.20
C ILE A 79 17.88 -6.71 0.78
N LEU A 80 18.76 -6.69 1.76
CA LEU A 80 19.07 -5.52 2.56
C LEU A 80 20.49 -5.07 2.19
N THR A 81 20.60 -3.87 1.65
CA THR A 81 21.87 -3.34 1.11
C THR A 81 22.19 -1.96 1.66
N GLY A 82 23.41 -1.46 1.43
CA GLY A 82 23.85 -0.14 1.86
C GLY A 82 24.22 -0.06 3.35
N LEU A 83 24.36 -1.20 4.04
CA LEU A 83 24.73 -1.23 5.46
C LEU A 83 26.15 -0.72 5.66
N THR A 84 26.29 0.29 6.52
CA THR A 84 27.55 0.81 7.03
C THR A 84 27.55 0.71 8.55
N ARG A 85 28.66 1.02 9.20
CA ARG A 85 28.74 1.08 10.66
C ARG A 85 27.82 2.15 11.28
N GLY A 86 27.38 3.15 10.50
CA GLY A 86 26.45 4.18 10.92
C GLY A 86 24.98 3.75 10.87
N ALA A 87 24.67 2.68 10.13
CA ALA A 87 23.31 2.19 10.04
C ALA A 87 22.87 1.50 11.34
N ASN A 88 21.64 1.77 11.75
CA ASN A 88 21.03 1.19 12.94
C ASN A 88 19.57 0.77 12.68
N ARG A 89 18.88 0.27 13.71
CA ARG A 89 17.49 -0.21 13.57
C ARG A 89 16.50 0.84 13.03
N CYS A 90 16.74 2.13 13.30
CA CYS A 90 15.87 3.21 12.81
C CYS A 90 15.95 3.33 11.28
N HIS A 91 17.18 3.27 10.73
CA HIS A 91 17.40 3.29 9.28
C HIS A 91 16.81 2.06 8.59
N ILE A 92 16.88 0.88 9.22
CA ILE A 92 16.30 -0.36 8.69
C ILE A 92 14.75 -0.28 8.70
N ALA A 93 14.17 0.21 9.80
CA ALA A 93 12.71 0.40 9.89
C ALA A 93 12.21 1.40 8.85
N ARG A 94 12.92 2.52 8.66
CA ARG A 94 12.63 3.51 7.62
C ARG A 94 12.75 2.90 6.22
N ALA A 95 13.83 2.19 5.92
CA ALA A 95 14.02 1.53 4.64
C ALA A 95 12.92 0.49 4.34
N ALA A 96 12.38 -0.18 5.36
CA ALA A 96 11.27 -1.10 5.20
C ALA A 96 9.95 -0.37 4.85
N LEU A 97 9.66 0.78 5.47
CA LEU A 97 8.51 1.61 5.10
C LEU A 97 8.68 2.19 3.69
N GLU A 98 9.84 2.75 3.37
CA GLU A 98 10.12 3.29 2.04
C GLU A 98 10.03 2.21 0.95
N SER A 99 10.41 0.95 1.24
CA SER A 99 10.33 -0.16 0.29
C SER A 99 8.89 -0.47 -0.16
N MET A 100 7.91 -0.28 0.72
CA MET A 100 6.49 -0.43 0.37
C MET A 100 6.05 0.67 -0.60
N ALA A 101 6.49 1.89 -0.35
CA ALA A 101 6.17 3.02 -1.21
C ALA A 101 6.82 2.91 -2.59
N TYR A 102 8.06 2.44 -2.68
CA TYR A 102 8.73 2.19 -3.97
C TYR A 102 8.01 1.13 -4.79
N GLN A 103 7.65 -0.02 -4.20
CA GLN A 103 6.91 -1.05 -4.90
C GLN A 103 5.53 -0.56 -5.38
N THR A 104 4.84 0.23 -4.56
CA THR A 104 3.57 0.85 -4.94
C THR A 104 3.76 1.80 -6.11
N TYR A 105 4.81 2.63 -6.09
CA TYR A 105 5.15 3.53 -7.19
C TYR A 105 5.37 2.77 -8.51
N ASP A 106 6.13 1.67 -8.50
CA ASP A 106 6.40 0.86 -9.69
C ASP A 106 5.10 0.30 -10.31
N VAL A 107 4.17 -0.15 -9.46
CA VAL A 107 2.85 -0.64 -9.89
C VAL A 107 2.01 0.49 -10.46
N LEU A 108 1.93 1.63 -9.77
CA LEU A 108 1.16 2.79 -10.23
C LEU A 108 1.70 3.33 -11.56
N HIS A 109 3.01 3.42 -11.70
CA HIS A 109 3.64 3.85 -12.95
C HIS A 109 3.31 2.89 -14.11
N ALA A 110 3.36 1.58 -13.87
CA ALA A 110 2.93 0.60 -14.87
C ALA A 110 1.44 0.74 -15.22
N MET A 111 0.58 1.08 -14.25
CA MET A 111 -0.85 1.33 -14.48
C MET A 111 -1.08 2.56 -15.36
N GLU A 112 -0.36 3.65 -15.10
CA GLU A 112 -0.44 4.88 -15.91
C GLU A 112 0.03 4.61 -17.35
N GLU A 113 1.12 3.85 -17.51
CA GLU A 113 1.63 3.48 -18.83
C GLU A 113 0.66 2.59 -19.61
N ASP A 114 0.02 1.62 -18.97
CA ASP A 114 -0.92 0.72 -19.62
C ASP A 114 -2.26 1.40 -19.92
N ALA A 115 -2.81 2.16 -18.96
CA ALA A 115 -4.11 2.82 -19.10
C ALA A 115 -4.05 4.12 -19.92
N LYS A 116 -2.87 4.75 -20.02
CA LYS A 116 -2.69 6.12 -20.56
C LYS A 116 -3.56 7.18 -19.86
N ILE A 117 -3.80 6.95 -18.57
CA ILE A 117 -4.56 7.84 -17.69
C ILE A 117 -3.64 8.25 -16.55
N PRO A 118 -3.38 9.54 -16.34
CA PRO A 118 -2.54 9.99 -15.24
C PRO A 118 -3.24 9.74 -13.89
N LEU A 119 -2.44 9.37 -12.89
CA LEU A 119 -2.92 9.22 -11.53
C LEU A 119 -3.31 10.60 -10.96
N ALA A 120 -4.57 10.77 -10.54
CA ALA A 120 -5.03 12.02 -9.95
C ALA A 120 -4.90 12.03 -8.42
N GLU A 121 -5.13 10.89 -7.79
CA GLU A 121 -5.06 10.68 -6.34
C GLU A 121 -4.85 9.20 -6.04
N LEU A 122 -4.25 8.88 -4.91
CA LEU A 122 -4.14 7.52 -4.39
C LEU A 122 -5.00 7.39 -3.14
N ARG A 123 -5.85 6.38 -3.07
CA ARG A 123 -6.63 6.04 -1.87
C ARG A 123 -6.01 4.83 -1.21
N ALA A 124 -5.61 4.99 0.06
CA ALA A 124 -4.92 3.95 0.81
C ALA A 124 -5.73 3.55 2.05
N ASP A 125 -5.92 2.25 2.23
CA ASP A 125 -6.61 1.66 3.39
C ASP A 125 -5.85 0.47 3.97
N GLY A 126 -6.43 -0.18 4.98
CA GLY A 126 -5.82 -1.28 5.70
C GLY A 126 -4.83 -0.81 6.77
N GLY A 127 -4.24 -1.76 7.48
CA GLY A 127 -3.41 -1.48 8.66
C GLY A 127 -2.18 -0.60 8.39
N ALA A 128 -1.55 -0.73 7.23
CA ALA A 128 -0.39 0.08 6.87
C ALA A 128 -0.73 1.56 6.63
N ALA A 129 -1.97 1.85 6.22
CA ALA A 129 -2.45 3.22 6.02
C ALA A 129 -2.58 4.03 7.33
N ALA A 130 -2.47 3.40 8.49
CA ALA A 130 -2.38 4.10 9.77
C ALA A 130 -1.04 4.82 9.97
N ASN A 131 0.01 4.46 9.23
CA ASN A 131 1.35 5.03 9.35
C ASN A 131 1.46 6.31 8.51
N HIS A 132 1.57 7.46 9.19
CA HIS A 132 1.63 8.77 8.52
C HIS A 132 2.93 8.98 7.74
N PHE A 133 4.06 8.50 8.26
CA PHE A 133 5.33 8.57 7.52
C PHE A 133 5.22 7.86 6.17
N LEU A 134 4.67 6.65 6.15
CA LEU A 134 4.50 5.88 4.92
C LEU A 134 3.62 6.62 3.91
N LEU A 135 2.46 7.14 4.34
CA LEU A 135 1.55 7.84 3.44
C LEU A 135 2.14 9.14 2.91
N GLN A 136 2.86 9.90 3.75
CA GLN A 136 3.53 11.11 3.31
C GLN A 136 4.64 10.79 2.30
N PHE A 137 5.48 9.80 2.61
CA PHE A 137 6.53 9.37 1.68
C PHE A 137 5.95 8.86 0.36
N GLN A 138 4.82 8.14 0.40
CA GLN A 138 4.12 7.71 -0.81
C GLN A 138 3.61 8.89 -1.63
N ALA A 139 3.06 9.93 -1.00
CA ALA A 139 2.64 11.14 -1.68
C ALA A 139 3.82 11.87 -2.33
N ASP A 140 4.94 11.95 -1.61
CA ASP A 140 6.15 12.64 -2.09
C ASP A 140 6.74 11.97 -3.34
N ILE A 141 6.78 10.63 -3.39
CA ILE A 141 7.37 9.93 -4.54
C ILE A 141 6.41 9.80 -5.73
N THR A 142 5.10 9.78 -5.50
CA THR A 142 4.11 9.72 -6.58
C THR A 142 3.74 11.10 -7.11
N GLY A 143 3.96 12.15 -6.32
CA GLY A 143 3.58 13.51 -6.67
C GLY A 143 2.07 13.78 -6.67
N VAL A 144 1.27 12.87 -6.10
CA VAL A 144 -0.19 13.02 -6.00
C VAL A 144 -0.67 12.88 -4.56
N PRO A 145 -1.84 13.46 -4.22
CA PRO A 145 -2.42 13.30 -2.89
C PRO A 145 -2.69 11.84 -2.55
N VAL A 146 -2.33 11.43 -1.32
CA VAL A 146 -2.72 10.14 -0.75
C VAL A 146 -3.84 10.38 0.25
N LEU A 147 -5.01 9.83 -0.03
CA LEU A 147 -6.22 9.99 0.77
C LEU A 147 -6.44 8.75 1.62
N ARG A 148 -6.61 8.95 2.91
CA ARG A 148 -6.96 7.90 3.86
C ARG A 148 -8.43 8.03 4.26
N PRO A 149 -9.26 6.97 4.12
CA PRO A 149 -10.64 7.02 4.56
C PRO A 149 -10.72 7.01 6.10
N ASN A 150 -11.82 7.58 6.63
CA ASN A 150 -12.09 7.55 8.07
C ASN A 150 -12.22 6.12 8.62
N THR A 151 -12.66 5.18 7.78
CA THR A 151 -12.74 3.75 8.09
C THR A 151 -11.69 3.01 7.28
N LEU A 152 -10.74 2.34 7.95
CA LEU A 152 -9.65 1.60 7.30
C LEU A 152 -10.07 0.21 6.78
N GLU A 153 -11.22 -0.31 7.20
CA GLU A 153 -11.75 -1.62 6.78
C GLU A 153 -12.69 -1.49 5.56
N THR A 154 -12.18 -0.91 4.47
CA THR A 154 -13.00 -0.57 3.30
C THR A 154 -13.48 -1.79 2.55
N THR A 155 -12.76 -2.92 2.61
CA THR A 155 -13.19 -4.17 1.98
C THR A 155 -14.47 -4.71 2.62
N ALA A 156 -14.53 -4.77 3.94
CA ALA A 156 -15.74 -5.18 4.67
C ALA A 156 -16.89 -4.18 4.45
N LEU A 157 -16.58 -2.89 4.45
CA LEU A 157 -17.53 -1.83 4.21
C LEU A 157 -18.13 -1.91 2.80
N GLY A 158 -17.32 -2.21 1.78
CA GLY A 158 -17.77 -2.41 0.40
C GLY A 158 -18.77 -3.57 0.28
N ALA A 159 -18.47 -4.70 0.92
CA ALA A 159 -19.39 -5.83 0.96
C ALA A 159 -20.71 -5.47 1.65
N ALA A 160 -20.65 -4.73 2.76
CA ALA A 160 -21.84 -4.24 3.47
C ALA A 160 -22.67 -3.29 2.61
N TYR A 161 -22.04 -2.40 1.85
CA TYR A 161 -22.73 -1.51 0.92
C TYR A 161 -23.47 -2.26 -0.19
N LEU A 162 -22.84 -3.25 -0.81
CA LEU A 162 -23.47 -4.09 -1.82
C LEU A 162 -24.66 -4.87 -1.25
N ALA A 163 -24.51 -5.45 -0.05
CA ALA A 163 -25.60 -6.14 0.63
C ALA A 163 -26.76 -5.18 0.96
N GLY A 164 -26.45 -3.98 1.46
CA GLY A 164 -27.44 -2.97 1.79
C GLY A 164 -28.23 -2.47 0.55
N LEU A 165 -27.55 -2.32 -0.59
CA LEU A 165 -28.24 -2.02 -1.87
C LEU A 165 -29.19 -3.15 -2.25
N ALA A 166 -28.75 -4.41 -2.14
CA ALA A 166 -29.56 -5.56 -2.52
C ALA A 166 -30.86 -5.71 -1.70
N VAL A 167 -30.83 -5.32 -0.42
CA VAL A 167 -32.00 -5.36 0.47
C VAL A 167 -32.75 -4.02 0.58
N GLY A 168 -32.33 -2.99 -0.17
CA GLY A 168 -32.96 -1.67 -0.18
C GLY A 168 -32.70 -0.81 1.06
N TYR A 169 -31.65 -1.10 1.83
CA TYR A 169 -31.22 -0.25 2.96
C TYR A 169 -30.67 1.09 2.45
N TRP A 170 -29.86 1.08 1.39
CA TRP A 170 -29.49 2.25 0.60
C TRP A 170 -30.22 2.22 -0.73
N LYS A 171 -30.69 3.38 -1.15
CA LYS A 171 -31.47 3.52 -2.37
C LYS A 171 -30.63 3.35 -3.63
N ASP A 172 -29.43 3.92 -3.62
CA ASP A 172 -28.53 3.95 -4.78
C ASP A 172 -27.06 4.24 -4.35
N LEU A 173 -26.15 4.18 -5.33
CA LEU A 173 -24.73 4.47 -5.12
C LEU A 173 -24.47 5.92 -4.69
N SER A 174 -25.34 6.87 -5.02
CA SER A 174 -25.16 8.28 -4.65
C SER A 174 -25.36 8.48 -3.15
N GLU A 175 -26.24 7.69 -2.54
CA GLU A 175 -26.46 7.68 -1.10
C GLU A 175 -25.24 7.09 -0.37
N ILE A 176 -24.67 6.01 -0.90
CA ILE A 176 -23.44 5.39 -0.36
C ILE A 176 -22.26 6.37 -0.44
N ARG A 177 -22.10 7.08 -1.56
CA ARG A 177 -21.00 8.06 -1.74
C ARG A 177 -20.98 9.15 -0.67
N ARG A 178 -22.11 9.50 -0.06
CA ARG A 178 -22.18 10.48 1.04
C ARG A 178 -21.52 9.99 2.32
N ASN A 179 -21.33 8.67 2.46
CA ASN A 179 -20.65 8.08 3.62
C ASN A 179 -19.11 8.13 3.48
N TRP A 180 -18.61 8.52 2.30
CA TRP A 180 -17.17 8.68 2.10
C TRP A 180 -16.67 9.92 2.85
N GLY A 181 -15.67 9.72 3.70
CA GLY A 181 -14.95 10.78 4.38
C GLY A 181 -13.47 10.45 4.44
N VAL A 182 -12.63 11.46 4.41
CA VAL A 182 -11.17 11.37 4.53
C VAL A 182 -10.69 12.00 5.83
N SER A 183 -9.63 11.45 6.39
CA SER A 183 -8.97 11.93 7.62
C SER A 183 -7.59 12.48 7.31
#